data_c941b1384a3b168240ac8b61b8a27bbc
#
_entry.id   c941b1384a3b168240ac8b61b8a27bbc
#
_cell.length_a   1.000
_cell.length_b   1.000
_cell.length_c   1.000
_cell.angle_alpha   90.00
_cell.angle_beta   90.00
_cell.angle_gamma   90.00
#
_symmetry.space_group_name_H-M   'P 1'
#
loop_
_entity.id
_entity.type
_entity.pdbx_description
1 polymer ?
#
loop_
_entity_poly.entity_id
_entity_poly.type
_entity_poly.pdbx_seq_one_letter_code
_entity_poly.pdbx_strand_id
1 'polypeptide(L)'
;MKKLPAITALALALISGLAQADRLEDIRKAGVLRVASFDSNPPFGFVDAKSKQIEGLDVDYAKALADKLGVRLQVLPTNPANRIPLLTANKVDLVLANFTITPERAQQVDFSIPYFSSGQQFIVKKGTLTSPEVLNKWRVGVDKGTVNEGVLREKFPGAKVIAYDDTPSLSPPCATARSRPSPRTVRS
;
A
#
# COMPACT_ATOMS: atom_id res chain seq x y z
N MET A 1 20.69 16.13 62.09
CA MET A 1 20.47 16.45 60.68
C MET A 1 20.86 15.24 59.85
N LYS A 2 19.86 14.45 59.43
CA LYS A 2 20.07 13.15 58.72
C LYS A 2 20.14 13.39 57.23
N LYS A 3 21.26 13.11 56.58
CA LYS A 3 21.43 13.10 55.13
C LYS A 3 20.85 11.79 54.59
N LEU A 4 19.68 11.84 53.91
CA LEU A 4 19.17 10.71 53.14
C LEU A 4 20.01 10.53 51.86
N PRO A 5 20.29 9.31 51.45
CA PRO A 5 21.15 9.06 50.30
C PRO A 5 20.43 9.28 48.97
N ALA A 6 21.05 10.10 48.13
CA ALA A 6 20.65 10.42 46.78
C ALA A 6 20.83 9.24 45.76
N ILE A 7 21.02 8.01 46.28
CA ILE A 7 21.36 6.82 45.45
C ILE A 7 20.11 6.10 44.91
N THR A 8 18.93 6.33 45.54
CA THR A 8 17.71 5.60 45.15
C THR A 8 17.01 6.15 43.92
N ALA A 9 17.32 7.39 43.49
CA ALA A 9 16.71 8.03 42.34
C ALA A 9 17.32 7.64 40.98
N LEU A 10 18.58 7.12 41.00
CA LEU A 10 19.27 6.76 39.75
C LEU A 10 18.94 5.36 39.23
N ALA A 11 18.39 4.48 40.08
CA ALA A 11 18.05 3.10 39.68
C ALA A 11 16.71 2.98 38.91
N LEU A 12 15.81 3.99 38.99
CA LEU A 12 14.52 3.97 38.28
C LEU A 12 14.61 4.50 36.86
N ALA A 13 15.69 5.17 36.46
CA ALA A 13 15.85 5.77 35.13
C ALA A 13 16.37 4.79 34.05
N LEU A 14 16.81 3.57 34.45
CA LEU A 14 17.42 2.59 33.54
C LEU A 14 16.43 1.55 32.97
N ILE A 15 15.16 1.58 33.34
CA ILE A 15 14.14 0.58 32.88
C ILE A 15 13.33 1.06 31.68
N SER A 16 13.52 2.30 31.24
CA SER A 16 12.72 2.89 30.14
C SER A 16 13.22 2.56 28.72
N GLY A 17 14.19 1.66 28.55
CA GLY A 17 14.93 1.50 27.30
C GLY A 17 14.61 0.27 26.46
N LEU A 18 13.66 -0.60 26.81
CA LEU A 18 13.51 -1.90 26.13
C LEU A 18 12.08 -2.28 25.73
N ALA A 19 11.21 -1.32 25.51
CA ALA A 19 9.92 -1.61 24.92
C ALA A 19 9.88 -1.22 23.43
N GLN A 20 10.87 -1.64 22.65
CA GLN A 20 10.68 -1.84 21.24
C GLN A 20 9.93 -3.17 21.13
N ALA A 21 8.58 -3.07 21.16
CA ALA A 21 7.73 -4.23 20.95
C ALA A 21 8.16 -4.86 19.62
N ASP A 22 8.72 -6.07 19.67
CA ASP A 22 9.02 -6.83 18.47
C ASP A 22 7.69 -7.21 17.86
N ARG A 23 7.28 -6.45 16.82
CA ARG A 23 6.01 -6.61 16.14
C ARG A 23 5.80 -8.05 15.66
N LEU A 24 6.88 -8.75 15.32
CA LEU A 24 6.84 -10.14 14.91
C LEU A 24 6.45 -11.05 16.07
N GLU A 25 6.96 -10.77 17.27
CA GLU A 25 6.61 -11.54 18.46
C GLU A 25 5.14 -11.31 18.86
N ASP A 26 4.65 -10.08 18.73
CA ASP A 26 3.24 -9.75 18.98
C ASP A 26 2.32 -10.50 18.02
N ILE A 27 2.66 -10.58 16.72
CA ILE A 27 1.90 -11.34 15.71
C ILE A 27 1.87 -12.83 16.08
N ARG A 28 3.01 -13.39 16.47
CA ARG A 28 3.10 -14.80 16.89
C ARG A 28 2.28 -15.09 18.14
N LYS A 29 2.34 -14.21 19.15
CA LYS A 29 1.54 -14.32 20.38
C LYS A 29 0.05 -14.20 20.12
N ALA A 30 -0.34 -13.29 19.22
CA ALA A 30 -1.74 -13.11 18.81
C ALA A 30 -2.27 -14.28 17.95
N GLY A 31 -1.37 -15.06 17.32
CA GLY A 31 -1.73 -16.16 16.44
C GLY A 31 -2.41 -15.70 15.14
N VAL A 32 -2.28 -14.42 14.78
CA VAL A 32 -2.93 -13.85 13.59
C VAL A 32 -2.05 -12.76 12.96
N LEU A 33 -1.91 -12.82 11.63
CA LEU A 33 -1.32 -11.78 10.79
C LEU A 33 -2.46 -11.00 10.13
N ARG A 34 -2.59 -9.72 10.44
CA ARG A 34 -3.59 -8.81 9.86
C ARG A 34 -2.98 -8.10 8.67
N VAL A 35 -3.52 -8.32 7.48
CA VAL A 35 -2.98 -7.75 6.23
C VAL A 35 -4.05 -6.92 5.53
N ALA A 36 -3.74 -5.67 5.20
CA ALA A 36 -4.58 -4.88 4.31
C ALA A 36 -4.23 -5.20 2.85
N SER A 37 -5.24 -5.52 2.06
CA SER A 37 -5.11 -5.74 0.62
C SER A 37 -6.26 -5.08 -0.14
N PHE A 38 -6.06 -4.83 -1.44
CA PHE A 38 -7.15 -4.34 -2.28
C PHE A 38 -8.22 -5.42 -2.46
N ASP A 39 -9.45 -4.96 -2.66
CA ASP A 39 -10.62 -5.79 -2.99
C ASP A 39 -11.15 -5.56 -4.41
N SER A 40 -10.54 -4.63 -5.16
CA SER A 40 -11.02 -4.17 -6.47
C SER A 40 -9.91 -3.93 -7.49
N ASN A 41 -8.71 -4.49 -7.29
CA ASN A 41 -7.54 -4.29 -8.15
C ASN A 41 -6.95 -5.62 -8.68
N PRO A 42 -7.65 -6.32 -9.59
CA PRO A 42 -7.08 -7.55 -10.18
C PRO A 42 -5.83 -7.23 -11.04
N PRO A 43 -4.83 -8.10 -11.05
CA PRO A 43 -4.74 -9.42 -10.40
C PRO A 43 -4.14 -9.40 -8.98
N PHE A 44 -3.92 -8.22 -8.37
CA PHE A 44 -3.22 -8.09 -7.08
C PHE A 44 -4.10 -8.46 -5.89
N GLY A 45 -5.26 -7.78 -5.75
CA GLY A 45 -6.26 -8.06 -4.74
C GLY A 45 -7.65 -7.68 -5.25
N PHE A 46 -8.56 -8.63 -5.25
CA PHE A 46 -9.94 -8.46 -5.74
C PHE A 46 -10.87 -9.46 -5.07
N VAL A 47 -12.16 -9.11 -5.00
CA VAL A 47 -13.17 -10.05 -4.52
C VAL A 47 -13.49 -11.05 -5.63
N ASP A 48 -13.24 -12.33 -5.39
CA ASP A 48 -13.66 -13.39 -6.30
C ASP A 48 -15.17 -13.54 -6.34
N ALA A 49 -15.73 -13.68 -7.54
CA ALA A 49 -17.18 -13.69 -7.74
C ALA A 49 -17.86 -14.93 -7.14
N LYS A 50 -17.14 -16.05 -6.99
CA LYS A 50 -17.68 -17.32 -6.47
C LYS A 50 -17.48 -17.46 -4.99
N SER A 51 -16.22 -17.33 -4.52
CA SER A 51 -15.85 -17.49 -3.11
C SER A 51 -16.29 -16.31 -2.23
N LYS A 52 -16.51 -15.13 -2.83
CA LYS A 52 -16.73 -13.84 -2.14
C LYS A 52 -15.59 -13.44 -1.21
N GLN A 53 -14.43 -14.07 -1.37
CA GLN A 53 -13.23 -13.75 -0.61
C GLN A 53 -12.32 -12.82 -1.40
N ILE A 54 -11.46 -12.10 -0.71
CA ILE A 54 -10.41 -11.32 -1.36
C ILE A 54 -9.30 -12.30 -1.78
N GLU A 55 -8.99 -12.34 -3.05
CA GLU A 55 -7.99 -13.20 -3.67
C GLU A 55 -7.04 -12.38 -4.54
N GLY A 56 -5.93 -12.99 -4.98
CA GLY A 56 -4.96 -12.38 -5.89
C GLY A 56 -3.53 -12.46 -5.38
N LEU A 57 -2.60 -11.95 -6.19
CA LEU A 57 -1.16 -12.06 -5.96
C LEU A 57 -0.74 -11.57 -4.56
N ASP A 58 -1.26 -10.43 -4.13
CA ASP A 58 -0.92 -9.84 -2.83
C ASP A 58 -1.44 -10.70 -1.67
N VAL A 59 -2.62 -11.32 -1.84
CA VAL A 59 -3.21 -12.23 -0.86
C VAL A 59 -2.44 -13.56 -0.81
N ASP A 60 -1.95 -14.05 -1.94
CA ASP A 60 -1.12 -15.28 -1.99
C ASP A 60 0.22 -15.06 -1.26
N TYR A 61 0.85 -13.89 -1.42
CA TYR A 61 2.03 -13.52 -0.61
C TYR A 61 1.71 -13.42 0.89
N ALA A 62 0.57 -12.81 1.24
CA ALA A 62 0.13 -12.71 2.63
C ALA A 62 -0.06 -14.10 3.25
N LYS A 63 -0.67 -15.02 2.50
CA LYS A 63 -0.92 -16.40 2.92
C LYS A 63 0.39 -17.17 3.14
N ALA A 64 1.30 -17.10 2.17
CA ALA A 64 2.61 -17.74 2.30
C ALA A 64 3.40 -17.21 3.51
N LEU A 65 3.29 -15.91 3.81
CA LEU A 65 3.91 -15.31 4.99
C LEU A 65 3.27 -15.80 6.28
N ALA A 66 1.94 -15.81 6.37
CA ALA A 66 1.21 -16.31 7.54
C ALA A 66 1.53 -17.78 7.82
N ASP A 67 1.55 -18.62 6.78
CA ASP A 67 1.91 -20.04 6.87
C ASP A 67 3.35 -20.20 7.41
N LYS A 68 4.31 -19.40 6.91
CA LYS A 68 5.71 -19.43 7.38
C LYS A 68 5.85 -18.97 8.83
N LEU A 69 5.00 -18.07 9.29
CA LEU A 69 4.97 -17.60 10.68
C LEU A 69 4.21 -18.54 11.62
N GLY A 70 3.46 -19.51 11.09
CA GLY A 70 2.62 -20.42 11.85
C GLY A 70 1.39 -19.75 12.46
N VAL A 71 0.85 -18.71 11.82
CA VAL A 71 -0.30 -17.93 12.30
C VAL A 71 -1.44 -17.90 11.28
N ARG A 72 -2.65 -17.55 11.71
CA ARG A 72 -3.78 -17.36 10.80
C ARG A 72 -3.64 -16.06 10.02
N LEU A 73 -4.05 -16.07 8.77
CA LEU A 73 -4.19 -14.84 7.98
C LEU A 73 -5.57 -14.20 8.21
N GLN A 74 -5.58 -12.89 8.40
CA GLN A 74 -6.77 -12.05 8.33
C GLN A 74 -6.55 -10.96 7.30
N VAL A 75 -7.31 -10.99 6.20
CA VAL A 75 -7.26 -9.97 5.16
C VAL A 75 -8.33 -8.91 5.43
N LEU A 76 -7.93 -7.64 5.42
CA LEU A 76 -8.80 -6.48 5.54
C LEU A 76 -8.81 -5.73 4.20
N PRO A 77 -9.99 -5.39 3.66
CA PRO A 77 -10.07 -4.57 2.45
C PRO A 77 -9.51 -3.17 2.68
N THR A 78 -8.86 -2.64 1.66
CA THR A 78 -8.35 -1.27 1.70
C THR A 78 -8.41 -0.59 0.34
N ASN A 79 -8.30 0.73 0.33
CA ASN A 79 -8.10 1.55 -0.86
C ASN A 79 -6.71 2.23 -0.84
N PRO A 80 -6.28 2.86 -1.94
CA PRO A 80 -4.94 3.46 -2.00
C PRO A 80 -4.68 4.53 -0.94
N ALA A 81 -5.68 5.30 -0.51
CA ALA A 81 -5.52 6.38 0.47
C ALA A 81 -5.36 5.86 1.90
N ASN A 82 -5.94 4.70 2.22
CA ASN A 82 -5.99 4.17 3.59
C ASN A 82 -4.79 3.28 3.98
N ARG A 83 -3.89 2.97 3.05
CA ARG A 83 -2.76 2.05 3.30
C ARG A 83 -1.87 2.46 4.47
N ILE A 84 -1.34 3.68 4.47
CA ILE A 84 -0.52 4.21 5.56
C ILE A 84 -1.34 4.41 6.84
N PRO A 85 -2.52 5.05 6.82
CA PRO A 85 -3.34 5.20 8.01
C PRO A 85 -3.67 3.89 8.75
N LEU A 86 -3.91 2.80 8.03
CA LEU A 86 -4.19 1.50 8.65
C LEU A 86 -2.97 0.94 9.40
N LEU A 87 -1.74 1.11 8.86
CA LEU A 87 -0.50 0.72 9.52
C LEU A 87 -0.22 1.58 10.74
N THR A 88 -0.23 2.90 10.59
CA THR A 88 0.13 3.85 11.67
C THR A 88 -0.88 3.82 12.82
N ALA A 89 -2.14 3.48 12.54
CA ALA A 89 -3.18 3.26 13.55
C ALA A 89 -3.17 1.84 14.15
N ASN A 90 -2.19 0.99 13.80
CA ASN A 90 -2.09 -0.41 14.27
C ASN A 90 -3.35 -1.26 13.98
N LYS A 91 -4.10 -0.92 12.93
CA LYS A 91 -5.27 -1.71 12.50
C LYS A 91 -4.86 -2.96 11.75
N VAL A 92 -3.71 -2.92 11.09
CA VAL A 92 -3.07 -4.03 10.38
C VAL A 92 -1.59 -4.12 10.74
N ASP A 93 -1.02 -5.28 10.51
CA ASP A 93 0.39 -5.57 10.76
C ASP A 93 1.22 -5.36 9.49
N LEU A 94 0.60 -5.53 8.32
CA LEU A 94 1.22 -5.44 7.01
C LEU A 94 0.23 -4.88 5.99
N VAL A 95 0.74 -4.18 4.98
CA VAL A 95 0.01 -3.80 3.78
C VAL A 95 0.63 -4.48 2.57
N LEU A 96 -0.16 -5.33 1.90
CA LEU A 96 0.13 -5.90 0.58
C LEU A 96 -0.98 -5.42 -0.38
N ALA A 97 -0.74 -4.30 -1.05
CA ALA A 97 -1.74 -3.60 -1.84
C ALA A 97 -1.09 -2.76 -2.96
N ASN A 98 -0.24 -3.43 -3.78
CA ASN A 98 0.45 -2.80 -4.91
C ASN A 98 1.02 -1.42 -4.54
N PHE A 99 1.87 -1.38 -3.51
CA PHE A 99 2.29 -0.13 -2.88
C PHE A 99 3.68 0.29 -3.36
N THR A 100 3.74 1.35 -4.16
CA THR A 100 4.99 1.91 -4.68
C THR A 100 5.81 2.53 -3.54
N ILE A 101 7.09 2.17 -3.47
CA ILE A 101 8.07 2.77 -2.55
C ILE A 101 8.39 4.18 -3.04
N THR A 102 8.27 5.17 -2.16
CA THR A 102 8.73 6.55 -2.40
C THR A 102 9.44 7.08 -1.15
N PRO A 103 10.35 8.07 -1.29
CA PRO A 103 11.04 8.66 -0.15
C PRO A 103 10.09 9.22 0.92
N GLU A 104 8.98 9.85 0.50
CA GLU A 104 8.00 10.44 1.41
C GLU A 104 7.25 9.35 2.22
N ARG A 105 6.96 8.22 1.59
CA ARG A 105 6.31 7.09 2.26
C ARG A 105 7.26 6.35 3.20
N ALA A 106 8.53 6.22 2.80
CA ALA A 106 9.57 5.60 3.62
C ALA A 106 9.90 6.37 4.90
N GLN A 107 9.49 7.65 5.00
CA GLN A 107 9.55 8.42 6.25
C GLN A 107 8.45 8.04 7.25
N GLN A 108 7.42 7.34 6.82
CA GLN A 108 6.24 7.03 7.63
C GLN A 108 6.10 5.55 7.95
N VAL A 109 6.58 4.69 7.06
CA VAL A 109 6.48 3.22 7.17
C VAL A 109 7.70 2.54 6.56
N ASP A 110 8.04 1.36 7.05
CA ASP A 110 9.09 0.53 6.48
C ASP A 110 8.57 -0.26 5.26
N PHE A 111 9.46 -0.53 4.33
CA PHE A 111 9.20 -1.33 3.14
C PHE A 111 10.09 -2.57 3.10
N SER A 112 9.55 -3.65 2.58
CA SER A 112 10.32 -4.82 2.16
C SER A 112 11.13 -4.52 0.88
N ILE A 113 11.94 -5.48 0.45
CA ILE A 113 12.44 -5.50 -0.93
C ILE A 113 11.24 -5.51 -1.91
N PRO A 114 11.38 -4.88 -3.10
CA PRO A 114 10.31 -4.90 -4.10
C PRO A 114 10.02 -6.33 -4.57
N TYR A 115 8.78 -6.78 -4.43
CA TYR A 115 8.32 -8.09 -4.91
C TYR A 115 7.69 -8.02 -6.30
N PHE A 116 7.39 -6.80 -6.79
CA PHE A 116 6.79 -6.56 -8.10
C PHE A 116 7.28 -5.23 -8.68
N SER A 117 7.38 -5.15 -10.02
CA SER A 117 7.73 -3.92 -10.74
C SER A 117 6.72 -3.66 -11.84
N SER A 118 6.18 -2.45 -11.90
CA SER A 118 5.24 -2.04 -12.94
C SER A 118 5.53 -0.61 -13.43
N GLY A 119 5.09 -0.30 -14.66
CA GLY A 119 5.12 1.05 -15.20
C GLY A 119 3.75 1.73 -15.09
N GLN A 120 3.75 3.06 -15.17
CA GLN A 120 2.52 3.84 -15.28
C GLN A 120 2.00 3.79 -16.71
N GLN A 121 0.71 3.59 -16.88
CA GLN A 121 0.05 3.51 -18.17
C GLN A 121 -1.27 4.28 -18.14
N PHE A 122 -1.68 4.78 -19.31
CA PHE A 122 -2.99 5.41 -19.51
C PHE A 122 -3.91 4.45 -20.24
N ILE A 123 -5.15 4.35 -19.76
CA ILE A 123 -6.24 3.68 -20.47
C ILE A 123 -7.05 4.77 -21.15
N VAL A 124 -7.09 4.72 -22.48
CA VAL A 124 -7.77 5.70 -23.30
C VAL A 124 -8.56 5.01 -24.41
N LYS A 125 -9.51 5.74 -25.04
CA LYS A 125 -10.18 5.24 -26.24
C LYS A 125 -9.13 5.10 -27.35
N LYS A 126 -9.19 3.97 -28.06
CA LYS A 126 -8.26 3.66 -29.16
C LYS A 126 -8.19 4.82 -30.17
N GLY A 127 -6.96 5.23 -30.49
CA GLY A 127 -6.69 6.28 -31.48
C GLY A 127 -6.80 7.71 -30.94
N THR A 128 -7.10 7.92 -29.66
CA THR A 128 -7.24 9.29 -29.11
C THR A 128 -5.95 9.85 -28.52
N LEU A 129 -5.06 9.01 -28.01
CA LEU A 129 -3.77 9.43 -27.46
C LEU A 129 -2.73 9.45 -28.57
N THR A 130 -2.56 10.60 -29.22
CA THR A 130 -1.62 10.81 -30.33
C THR A 130 -0.22 11.22 -29.82
N SER A 131 -0.16 11.89 -28.67
CA SER A 131 1.07 12.20 -27.95
C SER A 131 0.75 12.41 -26.46
N PRO A 132 1.75 12.33 -25.54
CA PRO A 132 1.52 12.59 -24.11
C PRO A 132 0.98 13.99 -23.81
N GLU A 133 1.36 15.00 -24.60
CA GLU A 133 1.03 16.41 -24.36
C GLU A 133 -0.48 16.68 -24.47
N VAL A 134 -1.24 15.85 -25.20
CA VAL A 134 -2.70 16.00 -25.30
C VAL A 134 -3.41 15.81 -23.96
N LEU A 135 -2.76 15.12 -23.01
CA LEU A 135 -3.26 14.95 -21.65
C LEU A 135 -3.49 16.29 -20.95
N ASN A 136 -2.68 17.32 -21.27
CA ASN A 136 -2.86 18.68 -20.72
C ASN A 136 -4.22 19.31 -21.04
N LYS A 137 -4.94 18.80 -22.04
CA LYS A 137 -6.26 19.28 -22.44
C LYS A 137 -7.40 18.39 -21.94
N TRP A 138 -7.08 17.30 -21.26
CA TRP A 138 -8.06 16.27 -20.90
C TRP A 138 -8.43 16.28 -19.43
N ARG A 139 -9.58 15.65 -19.17
CA ARG A 139 -9.95 15.21 -17.83
C ARG A 139 -9.35 13.83 -17.64
N VAL A 140 -8.48 13.67 -16.64
CA VAL A 140 -7.80 12.41 -16.38
C VAL A 140 -8.21 11.91 -14.99
N GLY A 141 -8.85 10.75 -14.96
CA GLY A 141 -9.19 10.06 -13.72
C GLY A 141 -7.99 9.33 -13.14
N VAL A 142 -7.86 9.35 -11.82
CA VAL A 142 -6.79 8.68 -11.08
C VAL A 142 -7.28 8.22 -9.71
N ASP A 143 -6.72 7.13 -9.20
CA ASP A 143 -6.99 6.72 -7.82
C ASP A 143 -6.26 7.64 -6.85
N LYS A 144 -7.00 8.18 -5.88
CA LYS A 144 -6.49 9.06 -4.82
C LYS A 144 -5.45 8.35 -3.97
N GLY A 145 -4.40 9.07 -3.57
CA GLY A 145 -3.33 8.50 -2.75
C GLY A 145 -2.35 7.59 -3.50
N THR A 146 -2.41 7.59 -4.85
CA THR A 146 -1.43 6.90 -5.70
C THR A 146 -0.33 7.86 -6.18
N VAL A 147 0.82 7.29 -6.56
CA VAL A 147 1.89 8.06 -7.22
C VAL A 147 1.45 8.62 -8.57
N ASN A 148 0.45 8.00 -9.21
CA ASN A 148 -0.09 8.44 -10.49
C ASN A 148 -0.69 9.85 -10.39
N GLU A 149 -1.35 10.17 -9.28
CA GLU A 149 -1.91 11.50 -9.05
C GLU A 149 -0.81 12.58 -9.02
N GLY A 150 0.26 12.33 -8.26
CA GLY A 150 1.40 13.25 -8.17
C GLY A 150 2.07 13.47 -9.52
N VAL A 151 2.37 12.39 -10.24
CA VAL A 151 3.01 12.44 -11.56
C VAL A 151 2.15 13.18 -12.59
N LEU A 152 0.82 12.99 -12.56
CA LEU A 152 -0.08 13.71 -13.45
C LEU A 152 -0.05 15.21 -13.20
N ARG A 153 -0.13 15.64 -11.94
CA ARG A 153 -0.10 17.06 -11.57
C ARG A 153 1.22 17.71 -11.89
N GLU A 154 2.33 16.99 -11.73
CA GLU A 154 3.67 17.49 -12.02
C GLU A 154 3.96 17.58 -13.53
N LYS A 155 3.73 16.47 -14.26
CA LYS A 155 4.13 16.38 -15.67
C LYS A 155 3.10 16.92 -16.65
N PHE A 156 1.84 16.99 -16.24
CA PHE A 156 0.73 17.47 -17.08
C PHE A 156 -0.09 18.53 -16.34
N PRO A 157 0.50 19.71 -16.05
CA PRO A 157 -0.15 20.74 -15.22
C PRO A 157 -1.44 21.32 -15.84
N GLY A 158 -1.61 21.17 -17.16
CA GLY A 158 -2.85 21.56 -17.87
C GLY A 158 -3.95 20.53 -17.77
N ALA A 159 -3.66 19.30 -17.32
CA ALA A 159 -4.65 18.25 -17.21
C ALA A 159 -5.64 18.53 -16.06
N LYS A 160 -6.94 18.31 -16.29
CA LYS A 160 -7.92 18.34 -15.21
C LYS A 160 -7.90 16.98 -14.51
N VAL A 161 -7.08 16.84 -13.50
CA VAL A 161 -6.96 15.60 -12.71
C VAL A 161 -8.15 15.45 -11.78
N ILE A 162 -8.85 14.31 -11.86
CA ILE A 162 -9.98 13.94 -11.01
C ILE A 162 -9.59 12.71 -10.22
N ALA A 163 -9.41 12.87 -8.90
CA ALA A 163 -9.09 11.79 -8.00
C ALA A 163 -10.35 11.07 -7.51
N TYR A 164 -10.35 9.74 -7.57
CA TYR A 164 -11.41 8.85 -7.12
C TYR A 164 -10.93 8.02 -5.94
N ASP A 165 -11.83 7.61 -5.07
CA ASP A 165 -11.48 6.83 -3.88
C ASP A 165 -11.13 5.38 -4.21
N ASP A 166 -11.65 4.87 -5.33
CA ASP A 166 -11.38 3.51 -5.82
C ASP A 166 -11.39 3.41 -7.35
N THR A 167 -10.76 2.36 -7.88
CA THR A 167 -10.66 2.08 -9.30
C THR A 167 -12.01 1.82 -10.00
N PRO A 168 -13.01 1.12 -9.40
CA PRO A 168 -14.31 0.93 -10.02
C PRO A 168 -15.07 2.23 -10.32
N SER A 169 -14.81 3.28 -9.54
CA SER A 169 -15.41 4.61 -9.75
C SER A 169 -14.85 5.34 -10.98
N LEU A 170 -13.79 4.81 -11.62
CA LEU A 170 -13.22 5.32 -12.86
C LEU A 170 -14.01 4.83 -14.08
N SER A 171 -15.21 5.35 -14.29
CA SER A 171 -16.04 5.00 -15.47
C SER A 171 -15.65 5.78 -16.74
N PRO A 172 -15.72 5.18 -17.96
CA PRO A 172 -15.54 5.92 -19.20
C PRO A 172 -16.58 7.05 -19.36
N PRO A 173 -16.23 8.22 -20.00
CA PRO A 173 -15.19 8.38 -21.02
C PRO A 173 -13.94 9.16 -20.57
N CYS A 174 -13.48 9.01 -19.34
CA CYS A 174 -12.23 9.62 -18.89
C CYS A 174 -10.99 8.82 -19.33
N ALA A 175 -9.90 9.51 -19.67
CA ALA A 175 -8.59 8.88 -19.67
C ALA A 175 -8.23 8.52 -18.22
N THR A 176 -7.79 7.29 -17.96
CA THR A 176 -7.45 6.82 -16.62
C THR A 176 -5.97 6.46 -16.54
N ALA A 177 -5.31 6.88 -15.47
CA ALA A 177 -3.95 6.47 -15.18
C ALA A 177 -3.99 5.25 -14.23
N ARG A 178 -3.45 4.12 -14.68
CA ARG A 178 -3.31 2.89 -13.88
C ARG A 178 -1.89 2.37 -13.93
N SER A 179 -1.42 1.79 -12.84
CA SER A 179 -0.25 0.93 -12.86
C SER A 179 -0.67 -0.45 -13.40
N ARG A 180 -0.05 -0.88 -14.53
CA ARG A 180 -0.23 -2.24 -15.06
C ARG A 180 1.06 -3.03 -14.93
N PRO A 181 0.97 -4.34 -14.66
CA PRO A 181 2.13 -5.21 -14.76
C PRO A 181 2.71 -5.14 -16.17
N SER A 182 4.00 -4.84 -16.27
CA SER A 182 4.76 -5.00 -17.51
C SER A 182 5.07 -6.49 -17.67
N PRO A 183 4.73 -7.13 -18.80
CA PRO A 183 5.24 -8.46 -19.08
C PRO A 183 6.76 -8.36 -19.25
N ARG A 184 7.53 -8.74 -18.25
CA ARG A 184 8.94 -9.01 -18.47
C ARG A 184 9.03 -10.27 -19.34
N THR A 185 9.50 -10.10 -20.56
CA THR A 185 10.06 -11.21 -21.34
C THR A 185 11.28 -11.69 -20.58
N VAL A 186 11.14 -12.80 -19.89
CA VAL A 186 12.29 -13.58 -19.40
C VAL A 186 12.96 -14.11 -20.67
N ARG A 187 14.07 -13.50 -21.08
CA ARG A 187 14.97 -14.14 -22.03
C ARG A 187 15.74 -15.20 -21.24
N SER A 188 15.52 -16.43 -21.60
CA SER A 188 16.36 -17.58 -21.30
C SER A 188 17.81 -17.34 -21.71
#